data_54249273085614c52546a4f01011b060
#
_entry.id   54249273085614c52546a4f01011b060
#
_cell.length_a   1.000
_cell.length_b   1.000
_cell.length_c   1.000
_cell.angle_alpha   90.00
_cell.angle_beta   90.00
_cell.angle_gamma   90.00
#
_symmetry.space_group_name_H-M   'P 1'
#
loop_
_entity.id
_entity.type
_entity.pdbx_description
1 polymer ?
#
loop_
_entity_poly.entity_id
_entity_poly.type
_entity_poly.pdbx_seq_one_letter_code
_entity_poly.pdbx_strand_id
1 'polypeptide(L)'
;ARLKKGETIDKLLYNGYSTISLGYAGLCEMCYRMVGKSHTTDEGREFALKVMQRLNDKCAEWKAAENISYSVYGTPMESTTYKFAKALQRRFGVIPHVTDKNYITNSYHVHVEEEIDAFQKLKFESDFQKLSPGGAISYVEVPNMQDNIPAILEVMKYIHENIMYAELNTKSDFCEEC
;
A
#
# COMPACT_ATOMS: atom_id res chain seq x y z
N ALA A 1 12.58 -20.67 8.99
CA ALA A 1 13.75 -21.47 9.40
C ALA A 1 13.64 -21.83 10.87
N ARG A 2 13.94 -23.08 11.24
CA ARG A 2 14.00 -23.47 12.65
C ARG A 2 15.43 -23.28 13.13
N LEU A 3 15.68 -22.26 13.93
CA LEU A 3 16.97 -22.03 14.56
C LEU A 3 17.05 -22.84 15.88
N LYS A 4 18.23 -23.37 16.16
CA LYS A 4 18.53 -23.99 17.45
C LYS A 4 18.78 -22.89 18.50
N LYS A 5 18.68 -23.24 19.79
CA LYS A 5 19.01 -22.30 20.86
C LYS A 5 20.45 -21.79 20.71
N GLY A 6 20.62 -20.48 20.62
CA GLY A 6 21.93 -19.82 20.44
C GLY A 6 22.38 -19.62 19.00
N GLU A 7 21.64 -20.12 17.99
CA GLU A 7 21.89 -19.78 16.59
C GLU A 7 21.33 -18.40 16.25
N THR A 8 22.08 -17.65 15.43
CA THR A 8 21.66 -16.36 14.88
C THR A 8 21.06 -16.53 13.49
N ILE A 9 20.26 -15.53 13.06
CA ILE A 9 19.64 -15.52 11.73
C ILE A 9 20.59 -15.06 10.62
N ASP A 10 21.81 -14.66 10.95
CA ASP A 10 22.75 -13.98 10.07
C ASP A 10 22.92 -14.66 8.71
N LYS A 11 23.12 -15.99 8.70
CA LYS A 11 23.26 -16.78 7.47
C LYS A 11 22.05 -16.74 6.54
N LEU A 12 20.88 -16.29 7.06
CA LEU A 12 19.64 -16.16 6.30
C LEU A 12 19.41 -14.71 5.81
N LEU A 13 20.20 -13.75 6.25
CA LEU A 13 20.06 -12.34 5.92
C LEU A 13 21.15 -11.87 4.95
N TYR A 14 22.42 -12.21 5.25
CA TYR A 14 23.54 -11.71 4.47
C TYR A 14 23.61 -12.28 3.04
N ASN A 15 24.33 -11.55 2.17
CA ASN A 15 24.52 -11.88 0.75
C ASN A 15 23.20 -11.94 -0.06
N GLY A 16 22.16 -11.24 0.40
CA GLY A 16 20.88 -11.18 -0.30
C GLY A 16 20.09 -12.48 -0.28
N TYR A 17 20.36 -13.39 0.67
CA TYR A 17 19.61 -14.64 0.79
C TYR A 17 18.13 -14.41 1.13
N SER A 18 17.84 -13.47 2.03
CA SER A 18 16.48 -12.99 2.28
C SER A 18 16.42 -11.46 2.29
N THR A 19 15.21 -10.93 2.24
CA THR A 19 14.96 -9.48 2.18
C THR A 19 14.27 -9.02 3.45
N ILE A 20 14.75 -7.92 4.02
CA ILE A 20 14.04 -7.19 5.07
C ILE A 20 13.09 -6.20 4.38
N SER A 21 11.81 -6.32 4.67
CA SER A 21 10.78 -5.44 4.13
C SER A 21 10.59 -4.20 4.99
N LEU A 22 10.73 -3.02 4.38
CA LEU A 22 10.37 -1.75 4.96
C LEU A 22 8.90 -1.46 4.62
N GLY A 23 7.98 -1.85 5.51
CA GLY A 23 6.55 -1.62 5.35
C GLY A 23 6.16 -0.18 5.67
N TYR A 24 5.15 0.35 4.96
CA TYR A 24 4.60 1.68 5.21
C TYR A 24 3.08 1.68 5.15
N ALA A 25 2.46 2.66 5.84
CA ALA A 25 1.02 2.91 5.84
C ALA A 25 0.76 4.40 6.03
N GLY A 26 -0.45 4.85 5.69
CA GLY A 26 -0.88 6.21 5.98
C GLY A 26 -0.28 7.28 5.08
N LEU A 27 0.00 6.96 3.81
CA LEU A 27 0.55 7.94 2.86
C LEU A 27 -0.42 9.11 2.65
N CYS A 28 -1.71 8.84 2.61
CA CYS A 28 -2.78 9.84 2.53
C CYS A 28 -2.74 10.79 3.73
N GLU A 29 -2.78 10.24 4.94
CA GLU A 29 -2.73 11.00 6.20
C GLU A 29 -1.44 11.81 6.36
N MET A 30 -0.33 11.23 5.94
CA MET A 30 0.95 11.94 5.91
C MET A 30 0.89 13.16 4.99
N CYS A 31 0.31 13.04 3.79
CA CYS A 31 0.17 14.15 2.86
C CYS A 31 -0.74 15.24 3.44
N TYR A 32 -1.88 14.89 4.01
CA TYR A 32 -2.72 15.87 4.70
C TYR A 32 -1.96 16.61 5.81
N ARG A 33 -1.14 15.89 6.57
CA ARG A 33 -0.38 16.51 7.67
C ARG A 33 0.75 17.40 7.20
N MET A 34 1.41 17.05 6.09
CA MET A 34 2.64 17.73 5.63
C MET A 34 2.36 18.83 4.61
N VAL A 35 1.40 18.60 3.70
CA VAL A 35 1.09 19.54 2.60
C VAL A 35 -0.36 20.03 2.61
N GLY A 36 -1.19 19.55 3.55
CA GLY A 36 -2.58 19.99 3.72
C GLY A 36 -3.55 19.43 2.69
N LYS A 37 -3.16 18.45 1.89
CA LYS A 37 -3.96 17.88 0.79
C LYS A 37 -3.79 16.37 0.71
N SER A 38 -4.79 15.68 0.13
CA SER A 38 -4.69 14.25 -0.21
C SER A 38 -3.52 13.99 -1.18
N HIS A 39 -2.94 12.81 -1.08
CA HIS A 39 -1.93 12.32 -2.04
C HIS A 39 -2.50 12.08 -3.46
N THR A 40 -3.81 12.13 -3.63
CA THR A 40 -4.49 12.05 -4.94
C THR A 40 -4.50 13.39 -5.70
N THR A 41 -4.21 14.51 -5.01
CA THR A 41 -3.98 15.81 -5.66
C THR A 41 -2.58 15.89 -6.28
N ASP A 42 -2.37 16.74 -7.29
CA ASP A 42 -1.07 16.86 -7.95
C ASP A 42 0.06 17.18 -6.96
N GLU A 43 -0.15 18.13 -6.05
CA GLU A 43 0.83 18.53 -5.04
C GLU A 43 1.09 17.41 -4.02
N GLY A 44 0.01 16.79 -3.52
CA GLY A 44 0.13 15.66 -2.58
C GLY A 44 0.81 14.46 -3.23
N ARG A 45 0.48 14.17 -4.51
CA ARG A 45 1.11 13.09 -5.28
C ARG A 45 2.60 13.33 -5.48
N GLU A 46 3.00 14.52 -5.88
CA GLU A 46 4.42 14.87 -6.04
C GLU A 46 5.18 14.68 -4.72
N PHE A 47 4.62 15.15 -3.61
CA PHE A 47 5.21 14.97 -2.30
C PHE A 47 5.30 13.49 -1.90
N ALA A 48 4.21 12.72 -2.09
CA ALA A 48 4.15 11.30 -1.78
C ALA A 48 5.19 10.50 -2.57
N LEU A 49 5.32 10.74 -3.88
CA LEU A 49 6.31 10.09 -4.73
C LEU A 49 7.76 10.40 -4.29
N LYS A 50 8.04 11.64 -3.87
CA LYS A 50 9.36 12.02 -3.30
C LYS A 50 9.65 11.24 -2.02
N VAL A 51 8.65 11.07 -1.14
CA VAL A 51 8.82 10.27 0.08
C VAL A 51 9.08 8.80 -0.27
N MET A 52 8.32 8.23 -1.19
CA MET A 52 8.51 6.84 -1.63
C MET A 52 9.88 6.62 -2.26
N GLN A 53 10.36 7.56 -3.08
CA GLN A 53 11.71 7.51 -3.62
C GLN A 53 12.75 7.54 -2.50
N ARG A 54 12.59 8.43 -1.50
CA ARG A 54 13.52 8.51 -0.36
C ARG A 54 13.57 7.21 0.44
N LEU A 55 12.45 6.50 0.61
CA LEU A 55 12.44 5.18 1.25
C LEU A 55 13.23 4.15 0.45
N ASN A 56 13.11 4.14 -0.88
CA ASN A 56 13.90 3.27 -1.76
C ASN A 56 15.39 3.59 -1.70
N ASP A 57 15.75 4.89 -1.71
CA ASP A 57 17.15 5.32 -1.58
C ASP A 57 17.74 4.83 -0.25
N LYS A 58 16.97 4.90 0.84
CA LYS A 58 17.40 4.38 2.14
C LYS A 58 17.58 2.86 2.14
N CYS A 59 16.69 2.12 1.50
CA CYS A 59 16.87 0.67 1.33
C CYS A 59 18.17 0.35 0.57
N ALA A 60 18.48 1.12 -0.47
CA ALA A 60 19.72 0.97 -1.22
C ALA A 60 20.96 1.32 -0.38
N GLU A 61 20.92 2.41 0.40
CA GLU A 61 21.98 2.79 1.33
C GLU A 61 22.27 1.68 2.35
N TRP A 62 21.23 1.14 3.00
CA TRP A 62 21.38 0.04 3.97
C TRP A 62 21.90 -1.23 3.33
N LYS A 63 21.41 -1.59 2.14
CA LYS A 63 21.90 -2.74 1.38
C LYS A 63 23.39 -2.63 1.10
N ALA A 64 23.87 -1.46 0.70
CA ALA A 64 25.30 -1.22 0.45
C ALA A 64 26.14 -1.26 1.72
N ALA A 65 25.61 -0.76 2.85
CA ALA A 65 26.35 -0.72 4.11
C ALA A 65 26.40 -2.06 4.84
N GLU A 66 25.35 -2.86 4.77
CA GLU A 66 25.17 -4.03 5.63
C GLU A 66 25.22 -5.38 4.87
N ASN A 67 25.23 -5.34 3.54
CA ASN A 67 25.17 -6.54 2.69
C ASN A 67 23.91 -7.41 2.96
N ILE A 68 22.81 -6.76 3.30
CA ILE A 68 21.47 -7.33 3.51
C ILE A 68 20.54 -6.74 2.46
N SER A 69 19.64 -7.54 1.90
CA SER A 69 18.61 -7.02 1.01
C SER A 69 17.52 -6.30 1.80
N TYR A 70 17.21 -5.06 1.38
CA TYR A 70 16.10 -4.25 1.88
C TYR A 70 15.18 -3.89 0.74
N SER A 71 13.88 -3.86 0.98
CA SER A 71 12.89 -3.50 -0.04
C SER A 71 11.70 -2.79 0.57
N VAL A 72 11.22 -1.76 -0.11
CA VAL A 72 9.98 -1.06 0.28
C VAL A 72 8.78 -1.95 -0.02
N TYR A 73 7.87 -2.07 0.93
CA TYR A 73 6.73 -2.96 0.88
C TYR A 73 5.42 -2.24 1.23
N GLY A 74 4.47 -2.23 0.31
CA GLY A 74 3.11 -1.75 0.54
C GLY A 74 2.34 -2.74 1.41
N THR A 75 2.56 -2.69 2.71
CA THR A 75 2.06 -3.66 3.69
C THR A 75 0.54 -3.66 3.76
N PRO A 76 -0.16 -4.78 3.52
CA PRO A 76 -1.56 -4.92 3.90
C PRO A 76 -1.65 -4.94 5.43
N MET A 77 -2.43 -4.00 5.98
CA MET A 77 -2.43 -3.73 7.43
C MET A 77 -3.83 -3.78 8.03
N GLU A 78 -4.66 -4.66 7.63
CA GLU A 78 -6.07 -4.84 8.03
C GLU A 78 -6.42 -4.31 9.43
N SER A 79 -6.51 -5.15 10.46
CA SER A 79 -6.83 -4.73 11.83
C SER A 79 -5.78 -3.81 12.47
N THR A 80 -4.56 -3.78 11.96
CA THR A 80 -3.48 -2.93 12.46
C THR A 80 -3.74 -1.45 12.18
N THR A 81 -4.41 -1.12 11.08
CA THR A 81 -4.78 0.26 10.75
C THR A 81 -5.68 0.89 11.83
N TYR A 82 -6.62 0.11 12.37
CA TYR A 82 -7.44 0.53 13.51
C TYR A 82 -6.61 0.77 14.78
N LYS A 83 -5.69 -0.15 15.10
CA LYS A 83 -4.82 0.00 16.28
C LYS A 83 -3.93 1.24 16.17
N PHE A 84 -3.39 1.53 14.99
CA PHE A 84 -2.63 2.74 14.73
C PHE A 84 -3.49 4.00 14.92
N ALA A 85 -4.66 4.06 14.30
CA ALA A 85 -5.56 5.20 14.46
C ALA A 85 -5.86 5.47 15.93
N LYS A 86 -6.22 4.44 16.70
CA LYS A 86 -6.50 4.58 18.13
C LYS A 86 -5.27 4.99 18.95
N ALA A 87 -4.09 4.51 18.61
CA ALA A 87 -2.86 4.91 19.27
C ALA A 87 -2.52 6.40 18.99
N LEU A 88 -2.67 6.84 17.74
CA LEU A 88 -2.47 8.22 17.35
C LEU A 88 -3.49 9.16 18.00
N GLN A 89 -4.78 8.80 18.03
CA GLN A 89 -5.82 9.56 18.71
C GLN A 89 -5.52 9.76 20.20
N ARG A 90 -5.10 8.71 20.89
CA ARG A 90 -4.70 8.81 22.31
C ARG A 90 -3.50 9.70 22.55
N ARG A 91 -2.55 9.70 21.63
CA ARG A 91 -1.29 10.43 21.79
C ARG A 91 -1.39 11.89 21.34
N PHE A 92 -2.12 12.18 20.29
CA PHE A 92 -2.11 13.47 19.59
C PHE A 92 -3.49 14.12 19.50
N GLY A 93 -4.55 13.45 20.01
CA GLY A 93 -5.93 13.92 19.85
C GLY A 93 -6.49 13.69 18.46
N VAL A 94 -7.63 14.32 18.19
CA VAL A 94 -8.30 14.27 16.88
C VAL A 94 -7.72 15.35 15.98
N ILE A 95 -7.13 14.94 14.86
CA ILE A 95 -6.57 15.81 13.83
C ILE A 95 -7.36 15.55 12.54
N PRO A 96 -8.00 16.58 11.94
CA PRO A 96 -8.78 16.42 10.69
C PRO A 96 -7.97 15.74 9.59
N HIS A 97 -8.62 14.83 8.87
CA HIS A 97 -8.07 13.99 7.80
C HIS A 97 -6.91 13.05 8.20
N VAL A 98 -6.51 13.05 9.47
CA VAL A 98 -5.39 12.23 9.96
C VAL A 98 -5.84 11.23 11.02
N THR A 99 -6.45 11.71 12.10
CA THR A 99 -6.87 10.87 13.24
C THR A 99 -8.35 11.00 13.57
N ASP A 100 -9.14 11.63 12.74
CA ASP A 100 -10.59 11.83 12.89
C ASP A 100 -11.42 10.59 12.51
N LYS A 101 -10.77 9.55 12.02
CA LYS A 101 -11.37 8.25 11.65
C LYS A 101 -10.76 7.09 12.43
N ASN A 102 -11.40 5.93 12.37
CA ASN A 102 -11.01 4.74 13.15
C ASN A 102 -9.99 3.85 12.43
N TYR A 103 -9.38 4.31 11.36
CA TYR A 103 -8.35 3.58 10.60
C TYR A 103 -7.35 4.57 10.02
N ILE A 104 -6.20 4.07 9.63
CA ILE A 104 -5.21 4.74 8.79
C ILE A 104 -5.28 4.10 7.41
N THR A 105 -5.24 4.89 6.36
CA THR A 105 -5.28 4.38 4.98
C THR A 105 -4.12 3.42 4.75
N ASN A 106 -4.43 2.29 4.14
CA ASN A 106 -3.44 1.24 3.90
C ASN A 106 -2.43 1.73 2.86
N SER A 107 -1.15 1.53 3.12
CA SER A 107 -0.03 1.88 2.23
C SER A 107 -0.27 3.17 1.40
N TYR A 108 -0.35 3.06 0.08
CA TYR A 108 -0.57 4.14 -0.90
C TYR A 108 -2.01 4.23 -1.41
N HIS A 109 -2.91 3.40 -0.93
CA HIS A 109 -4.27 3.32 -1.49
C HIS A 109 -4.98 4.66 -1.49
N VAL A 110 -5.79 4.87 -2.53
CA VAL A 110 -6.76 5.95 -2.54
C VAL A 110 -7.72 5.78 -1.36
N HIS A 111 -7.99 6.88 -0.66
CA HIS A 111 -8.91 6.86 0.47
C HIS A 111 -10.31 6.40 0.03
N VAL A 112 -10.95 5.54 0.84
CA VAL A 112 -12.21 4.88 0.46
C VAL A 112 -13.39 5.83 0.24
N GLU A 113 -13.32 7.06 0.75
CA GLU A 113 -14.35 8.09 0.54
C GLU A 113 -14.10 8.95 -0.71
N GLU A 114 -12.98 8.77 -1.41
CA GLU A 114 -12.72 9.50 -2.65
C GLU A 114 -13.50 8.88 -3.81
N GLU A 115 -14.28 9.72 -4.49
CA GLU A 115 -14.99 9.33 -5.71
C GLU A 115 -14.01 9.24 -6.89
N ILE A 116 -13.61 8.03 -7.21
CA ILE A 116 -12.65 7.73 -8.29
C ILE A 116 -13.09 6.47 -9.03
N ASP A 117 -13.01 6.47 -10.34
CA ASP A 117 -13.28 5.26 -11.12
C ASP A 117 -12.11 4.25 -11.07
N ALA A 118 -12.39 3.01 -11.45
CA ALA A 118 -11.43 1.91 -11.39
C ALA A 118 -10.14 2.20 -12.18
N PHE A 119 -10.25 2.77 -13.37
CA PHE A 119 -9.09 3.04 -14.24
C PHE A 119 -8.25 4.20 -13.69
N GLN A 120 -8.89 5.26 -13.20
CA GLN A 120 -8.21 6.37 -12.57
C GLN A 120 -7.49 5.94 -11.31
N LYS A 121 -8.14 5.10 -10.47
CA LYS A 121 -7.54 4.51 -9.28
C LYS A 121 -6.31 3.67 -9.62
N LEU A 122 -6.43 2.74 -10.57
CA LEU A 122 -5.33 1.90 -11.01
C LEU A 122 -4.17 2.73 -11.60
N LYS A 123 -4.50 3.74 -12.41
CA LYS A 123 -3.50 4.67 -12.96
C LYS A 123 -2.73 5.39 -11.86
N PHE A 124 -3.44 5.92 -10.86
CA PHE A 124 -2.84 6.60 -9.72
C PHE A 124 -1.94 5.65 -8.92
N GLU A 125 -2.45 4.46 -8.56
CA GLU A 125 -1.76 3.50 -7.72
C GLU A 125 -0.55 2.83 -8.41
N SER A 126 -0.55 2.75 -9.75
CA SER A 126 0.53 2.12 -10.52
C SER A 126 1.91 2.70 -10.24
N ASP A 127 2.01 4.02 -10.05
CA ASP A 127 3.28 4.67 -9.79
C ASP A 127 3.85 4.34 -8.41
N PHE A 128 2.97 4.16 -7.44
CA PHE A 128 3.33 3.76 -6.08
C PHE A 128 3.70 2.27 -6.00
N GLN A 129 3.03 1.42 -6.78
CA GLN A 129 3.42 0.02 -6.88
C GLN A 129 4.86 -0.13 -7.41
N LYS A 130 5.22 0.62 -8.44
CA LYS A 130 6.60 0.63 -8.99
C LYS A 130 7.65 1.02 -7.94
N LEU A 131 7.25 1.85 -6.96
CA LEU A 131 8.10 2.26 -5.83
C LEU A 131 7.97 1.35 -4.60
N SER A 132 7.26 0.24 -4.73
CA SER A 132 7.11 -0.78 -3.68
C SER A 132 7.62 -2.15 -4.17
N PRO A 133 8.91 -2.27 -4.50
CA PRO A 133 9.47 -3.48 -5.12
C PRO A 133 9.44 -4.72 -4.22
N GLY A 134 9.25 -4.55 -2.92
CA GLY A 134 9.06 -5.65 -1.96
C GLY A 134 7.68 -6.31 -2.04
N GLY A 135 6.77 -5.72 -2.79
CA GLY A 135 5.39 -6.17 -3.00
C GLY A 135 4.37 -5.10 -2.65
N ALA A 136 3.27 -5.09 -3.37
CA ALA A 136 2.12 -4.24 -3.13
C ALA A 136 0.93 -4.81 -3.91
N ILE A 137 -0.28 -4.58 -3.44
CA ILE A 137 -1.51 -5.00 -4.10
C ILE A 137 -2.44 -3.79 -4.23
N SER A 138 -3.14 -3.68 -5.36
CA SER A 138 -4.21 -2.71 -5.55
C SER A 138 -5.56 -3.43 -5.54
N TYR A 139 -6.50 -2.93 -4.77
CA TYR A 139 -7.87 -3.44 -4.69
C TYR A 139 -8.79 -2.57 -5.53
N VAL A 140 -9.55 -3.19 -6.41
CA VAL A 140 -10.53 -2.51 -7.25
C VAL A 140 -11.89 -3.13 -7.04
N GLU A 141 -12.84 -2.33 -6.60
CA GLU A 141 -14.23 -2.72 -6.53
C GLU A 141 -14.91 -2.47 -7.87
N VAL A 142 -15.53 -3.50 -8.40
CA VAL A 142 -16.31 -3.46 -9.64
C VAL A 142 -17.74 -3.93 -9.37
N PRO A 143 -18.74 -3.46 -10.15
CA PRO A 143 -20.07 -4.02 -10.06
C PRO A 143 -20.07 -5.51 -10.49
N ASN A 144 -21.16 -6.23 -10.24
CA ASN A 144 -21.29 -7.58 -10.79
C ASN A 144 -21.23 -7.51 -12.34
N MET A 145 -20.21 -8.13 -12.89
CA MET A 145 -19.90 -8.07 -14.32
C MET A 145 -20.10 -9.44 -15.02
N GLN A 146 -20.85 -10.36 -14.42
CA GLN A 146 -21.08 -11.70 -15.01
C GLN A 146 -21.67 -11.61 -16.42
N ASP A 147 -22.51 -10.61 -16.67
CA ASP A 147 -23.16 -10.37 -17.96
C ASP A 147 -22.38 -9.36 -18.84
N ASN A 148 -21.21 -8.88 -18.40
CA ASN A 148 -20.40 -7.89 -19.14
C ASN A 148 -18.92 -8.31 -19.19
N ILE A 149 -18.67 -9.47 -19.78
CA ILE A 149 -17.31 -9.98 -19.96
C ILE A 149 -16.38 -9.03 -20.72
N PRO A 150 -16.82 -8.31 -21.79
CA PRO A 150 -15.96 -7.35 -22.44
C PRO A 150 -15.39 -6.29 -21.49
N ALA A 151 -16.17 -5.76 -20.58
CA ALA A 151 -15.68 -4.78 -19.61
C ALA A 151 -14.65 -5.37 -18.63
N ILE A 152 -14.82 -6.60 -18.18
CA ILE A 152 -13.81 -7.30 -17.38
C ILE A 152 -12.50 -7.42 -18.15
N LEU A 153 -12.56 -7.82 -19.40
CA LEU A 153 -11.37 -7.98 -20.25
C LEU A 153 -10.62 -6.67 -20.45
N GLU A 154 -11.31 -5.54 -20.60
CA GLU A 154 -10.66 -4.23 -20.66
C GLU A 154 -9.97 -3.85 -19.34
N VAL A 155 -10.58 -4.11 -18.19
CA VAL A 155 -9.94 -3.92 -16.88
C VAL A 155 -8.71 -4.81 -16.74
N MET A 156 -8.82 -6.09 -17.08
CA MET A 156 -7.69 -7.04 -17.01
C MET A 156 -6.54 -6.63 -17.93
N LYS A 157 -6.86 -6.15 -19.14
CA LYS A 157 -5.85 -5.63 -20.08
C LYS A 157 -5.13 -4.43 -19.48
N TYR A 158 -5.88 -3.48 -18.91
CA TYR A 158 -5.28 -2.32 -18.26
C TYR A 158 -4.38 -2.71 -17.08
N ILE A 159 -4.82 -3.66 -16.25
CA ILE A 159 -4.01 -4.20 -15.15
C ILE A 159 -2.72 -4.83 -15.71
N HIS A 160 -2.82 -5.68 -16.71
CA HIS A 160 -1.67 -6.33 -17.33
C HIS A 160 -0.60 -5.32 -17.84
N GLU A 161 -1.05 -4.20 -18.39
CA GLU A 161 -0.16 -3.17 -18.93
C GLU A 161 0.44 -2.23 -17.87
N ASN A 162 -0.21 -2.03 -16.72
CA ASN A 162 0.10 -0.93 -15.81
C ASN A 162 0.33 -1.35 -14.34
N ILE A 163 -0.20 -2.47 -13.90
CA ILE A 163 -0.26 -2.88 -12.50
C ILE A 163 0.47 -4.21 -12.32
N MET A 164 1.29 -4.31 -11.29
CA MET A 164 2.02 -5.54 -10.98
C MET A 164 1.14 -6.59 -10.30
N TYR A 165 0.25 -6.16 -9.41
CA TYR A 165 -0.65 -7.04 -8.68
C TYR A 165 -1.93 -6.30 -8.29
N ALA A 166 -3.07 -6.86 -8.68
CA ALA A 166 -4.38 -6.32 -8.35
C ALA A 166 -5.37 -7.43 -7.98
N GLU A 167 -6.34 -7.07 -7.17
CA GLU A 167 -7.51 -7.89 -6.84
C GLU A 167 -8.78 -7.14 -7.25
N LEU A 168 -9.66 -7.84 -7.97
CA LEU A 168 -10.97 -7.33 -8.38
C LEU A 168 -12.01 -7.92 -7.43
N ASN A 169 -12.71 -7.05 -6.72
CA ASN A 169 -13.77 -7.41 -5.80
C ASN A 169 -15.13 -6.91 -6.29
N THR A 170 -16.18 -7.66 -6.02
CA THR A 170 -17.57 -7.21 -6.20
C THR A 170 -18.19 -6.92 -4.83
N LYS A 171 -19.07 -5.93 -4.77
CA LYS A 171 -19.81 -5.58 -3.53
C LYS A 171 -20.99 -6.53 -3.23
N SER A 172 -21.21 -7.55 -4.06
CA SER A 172 -22.30 -8.48 -3.88
C SER A 172 -21.87 -9.70 -3.07
N ASP A 173 -22.40 -9.84 -1.87
CA ASP A 173 -22.34 -11.08 -1.12
C ASP A 173 -23.48 -12.01 -1.60
N PHE A 174 -23.17 -13.27 -1.87
CA PHE A 174 -24.17 -14.30 -2.10
C PHE A 174 -24.53 -14.93 -0.77
N CYS A 175 -25.82 -14.87 -0.42
CA CYS A 175 -26.36 -15.71 0.64
C CYS A 175 -26.54 -17.12 0.08
N GLU A 176 -25.85 -18.11 0.65
CA GLU A 176 -25.99 -19.51 0.22
C GLU A 176 -27.35 -20.15 0.62
N GLU A 177 -28.12 -19.46 1.48
CA GLU A 177 -29.40 -19.96 2.01
C GLU A 177 -30.63 -19.33 1.35
N CYS A 178 -30.50 -18.26 0.58
CA CYS A 178 -31.55 -17.65 -0.19
C CYS A 178 -31.18 -17.49 -1.65
#